data_e347d7f1f7b2b241ce3613b30100e752
#
_entry.id   e347d7f1f7b2b241ce3613b30100e752
#
_cell.length_a   1.000
_cell.length_b   1.000
_cell.length_c   1.000
_cell.angle_alpha   90.00
_cell.angle_beta   90.00
_cell.angle_gamma   90.00
#
_symmetry.space_group_name_H-M   'P 1'
#
loop_
_entity.id
_entity.type
_entity.pdbx_description
1 polymer ?
#
loop_
_entity_poly.entity_id
_entity_poly.type
_entity_poly.pdbx_seq_one_letter_code
_entity_poly.pdbx_strand_id
1 'polypeptide(L)'
;MKHTYLFEPAVWSVAGTFWRADGEALQAVGRTQIAHRPECWLLSGTLKVLSSPPVEFVHAYWIEPPGPVGGSVRWTFENAMFGKLHGRYSVIGPSILSVYGCEESGYHGAEHLAQLDSDNYRSTGMLLLKDRIMYSWQMLLKRGG
;
A
#
# COMPACT_ATOMS: atom_id res chain seq x y z
N MET A 1 -0.84 9.70 -19.00
CA MET A 1 0.45 9.18 -18.50
C MET A 1 0.28 7.76 -18.03
N LYS A 2 1.20 6.90 -18.43
CA LYS A 2 1.15 5.48 -18.06
C LYS A 2 1.51 5.27 -16.59
N HIS A 3 0.78 4.40 -15.90
CA HIS A 3 1.13 4.03 -14.54
C HIS A 3 2.40 3.19 -14.50
N THR A 4 3.28 3.54 -13.58
CA THR A 4 4.55 2.86 -13.34
C THR A 4 4.54 2.08 -12.03
N TYR A 5 3.94 2.65 -10.97
CA TYR A 5 3.84 1.95 -9.69
C TYR A 5 2.96 0.71 -9.87
N LEU A 6 3.38 -0.41 -9.36
CA LEU A 6 2.81 -1.76 -9.52
C LEU A 6 3.03 -2.35 -10.92
N PHE A 7 2.88 -1.56 -11.97
CA PHE A 7 2.84 -2.05 -13.35
C PHE A 7 4.22 -2.22 -13.99
N GLU A 8 5.26 -1.75 -13.33
CA GLU A 8 6.66 -1.96 -13.73
C GLU A 8 7.47 -2.44 -12.52
N PRO A 9 8.36 -3.43 -12.71
CA PRO A 9 9.28 -3.83 -11.64
C PRO A 9 10.18 -2.66 -11.25
N ALA A 10 10.26 -2.35 -9.98
CA ALA A 10 11.08 -1.25 -9.48
C ALA A 10 11.20 -1.27 -7.97
N VAL A 11 12.12 -0.48 -7.47
CA VAL A 11 12.24 -0.16 -6.04
C VAL A 11 11.76 1.27 -5.85
N TRP A 12 10.99 1.48 -4.78
CA TRP A 12 10.43 2.79 -4.43
C TRP A 12 10.81 3.13 -2.99
N SER A 13 11.27 4.35 -2.76
CA SER A 13 11.39 4.87 -1.40
C SER A 13 10.07 5.47 -0.96
N VAL A 14 9.78 5.37 0.33
CA VAL A 14 8.53 5.84 0.93
C VAL A 14 8.87 6.74 2.11
N ALA A 15 8.25 7.90 2.18
CA ALA A 15 8.45 8.81 3.31
C ALA A 15 7.21 9.69 3.49
N GLY A 16 6.84 9.94 4.72
CA GLY A 16 5.71 10.81 5.00
C GLY A 16 5.24 10.75 6.44
N THR A 17 3.94 10.98 6.63
CA THR A 17 3.32 11.04 7.95
C THR A 17 2.38 9.86 8.15
N PHE A 18 2.48 9.29 9.33
CA PHE A 18 1.65 8.18 9.80
C PHE A 18 0.94 8.61 11.07
N TRP A 19 -0.38 8.45 11.12
CA TRP A 19 -1.20 8.82 12.27
C TRP A 19 -1.73 7.58 12.96
N ARG A 20 -1.64 7.57 14.28
CA ARG A 20 -2.24 6.54 15.12
C ARG A 20 -3.71 6.86 15.42
N ALA A 21 -4.40 5.90 16.02
CA ALA A 21 -5.80 6.05 16.41
C ALA A 21 -6.07 7.24 17.33
N ASP A 22 -5.09 7.61 18.17
CA ASP A 22 -5.18 8.75 19.09
C ASP A 22 -4.90 10.10 18.39
N GLY A 23 -4.59 10.08 17.09
CA GLY A 23 -4.28 11.28 16.32
C GLY A 23 -2.81 11.70 16.37
N GLU A 24 -1.95 10.97 17.08
CA GLU A 24 -0.52 11.26 17.12
C GLU A 24 0.08 11.12 15.71
N ALA A 25 0.75 12.18 15.25
CA ALA A 25 1.43 12.21 13.96
C ALA A 25 2.89 11.82 14.12
N LEU A 26 3.31 10.83 13.35
CA LEU A 26 4.67 10.29 13.39
C LEU A 26 5.26 10.30 11.99
N GLN A 27 6.57 10.53 11.89
CA GLN A 27 7.26 10.36 10.61
C GLN A 27 7.42 8.88 10.31
N ALA A 28 7.34 8.53 9.03
CA ALA A 28 7.54 7.16 8.59
C ALA A 28 8.42 7.15 7.34
N VAL A 29 9.30 6.17 7.26
CA VAL A 29 10.20 5.97 6.13
C VAL A 29 10.25 4.50 5.78
N GLY A 30 10.39 4.17 4.51
CA GLY A 30 10.44 2.78 4.10
C GLY A 30 10.89 2.59 2.66
N ARG A 31 10.82 1.33 2.24
CA ARG A 31 11.12 0.91 0.88
C ARG A 31 10.12 -0.14 0.46
N THR A 32 9.77 -0.09 -0.80
CA THR A 32 8.89 -1.07 -1.43
C THR A 32 9.55 -1.54 -2.71
N GLN A 33 9.57 -2.84 -2.92
CA GLN A 33 10.07 -3.47 -4.14
C GLN A 33 8.92 -4.18 -4.84
N ILE A 34 8.83 -4.00 -6.13
CA ILE A 34 7.84 -4.67 -6.96
C ILE A 34 8.56 -5.57 -7.93
N ALA A 35 8.25 -6.86 -7.88
CA ALA A 35 8.79 -7.88 -8.78
C ALA A 35 7.66 -8.53 -9.56
N HIS A 36 7.86 -8.70 -10.86
CA HIS A 36 6.89 -9.39 -11.72
C HIS A 36 7.39 -10.81 -12.00
N ARG A 37 6.62 -11.79 -11.56
CA ARG A 37 6.85 -13.21 -11.79
C ARG A 37 5.76 -13.75 -12.70
N PRO A 38 5.97 -14.89 -13.37
CA PRO A 38 4.93 -15.44 -14.27
C PRO A 38 3.58 -15.68 -13.59
N GLU A 39 3.59 -16.21 -12.36
CA GLU A 39 2.37 -16.59 -11.65
C GLU A 39 1.78 -15.48 -10.80
N CYS A 40 2.58 -14.48 -10.38
CA CYS A 40 2.08 -13.36 -9.58
C CYS A 40 3.10 -12.22 -9.56
N TRP A 41 2.60 -11.03 -9.26
CA TRP A 41 3.44 -9.90 -8.90
C TRP A 41 3.60 -9.87 -7.39
N LEU A 42 4.79 -9.55 -6.92
CA LEU A 42 5.08 -9.45 -5.49
C LEU A 42 5.50 -8.02 -5.16
N LEU A 43 4.75 -7.41 -4.25
CA LEU A 43 5.12 -6.14 -3.63
C LEU A 43 5.59 -6.45 -2.22
N SER A 44 6.82 -6.12 -1.90
CA SER A 44 7.39 -6.40 -0.58
C SER A 44 8.21 -5.23 -0.09
N GLY A 45 8.33 -5.09 1.22
CA GLY A 45 9.14 -4.03 1.78
C GLY A 45 8.95 -3.84 3.27
N THR A 46 9.44 -2.69 3.74
CA THR A 46 9.37 -2.31 5.14
C THR A 46 8.91 -0.87 5.26
N LEU A 47 8.20 -0.58 6.35
CA LEU A 47 7.85 0.77 6.75
C LEU A 47 8.25 0.93 8.22
N LYS A 48 9.11 1.88 8.49
CA LYS A 48 9.54 2.21 9.85
C LYS A 48 8.85 3.47 10.32
N VAL A 49 8.05 3.34 11.36
CA VAL A 49 7.40 4.47 12.02
C VAL A 49 8.32 4.95 13.14
N LEU A 50 8.71 6.23 13.10
CA LEU A 50 9.70 6.81 13.99
C LEU A 50 9.07 7.22 15.31
N SER A 51 8.49 6.27 16.02
CA SER A 51 8.02 6.41 17.39
C SER A 51 9.18 6.12 18.37
N SER A 52 8.93 6.22 19.66
CA SER A 52 9.92 5.91 20.67
C SER A 52 9.41 4.77 21.57
N PRO A 53 9.86 3.51 21.40
CA PRO A 53 10.81 3.04 20.37
C PRO A 53 10.18 2.97 18.95
N PRO A 54 11.01 2.96 17.91
CA PRO A 54 10.50 2.83 16.54
C PRO A 54 9.79 1.48 16.32
N VAL A 55 8.79 1.50 15.45
CA VAL A 55 8.04 0.30 15.05
C VAL A 55 8.29 0.05 13.57
N GLU A 56 8.65 -1.17 13.21
CA GLU A 56 8.85 -1.57 11.83
C GLU A 56 7.76 -2.52 11.39
N PHE A 57 7.10 -2.18 10.28
CA PHE A 57 6.14 -3.06 9.61
C PHE A 57 6.83 -3.69 8.40
N VAL A 58 6.80 -5.02 8.36
CA VAL A 58 7.25 -5.78 7.20
C VAL A 58 6.00 -6.20 6.43
N HIS A 59 5.98 -5.96 5.12
CA HIS A 59 4.82 -6.29 4.32
C HIS A 59 5.18 -7.05 3.05
N ALA A 60 4.27 -7.92 2.62
CA ALA A 60 4.35 -8.64 1.36
C ALA A 60 2.93 -8.81 0.82
N TYR A 61 2.72 -8.30 -0.40
CA TYR A 61 1.45 -8.36 -1.10
C TYR A 61 1.62 -9.25 -2.31
N TRP A 62 0.73 -10.23 -2.44
CA TRP A 62 0.66 -11.11 -3.61
C TRP A 62 -0.39 -10.54 -4.54
N ILE A 63 0.00 -10.12 -5.74
CA ILE A 63 -0.87 -9.45 -6.69
C ILE A 63 -1.07 -10.36 -7.89
N GLU A 64 -2.33 -10.64 -8.25
CA GLU A 64 -2.64 -11.37 -9.48
C GLU A 64 -2.31 -10.47 -10.67
N PRO A 65 -1.55 -10.97 -11.67
CA PRO A 65 -1.28 -10.17 -12.87
C PRO A 65 -2.58 -9.77 -13.55
N PRO A 66 -2.64 -8.57 -14.18
CA PRO A 66 -3.86 -8.15 -14.87
C PRO A 66 -4.19 -9.08 -16.03
N GLY A 67 -5.47 -9.38 -16.16
CA GLY A 67 -5.97 -10.15 -17.28
C GLY A 67 -6.07 -9.32 -18.54
N PRO A 68 -6.53 -9.92 -19.66
CA PRO A 68 -6.66 -9.21 -20.94
C PRO A 68 -7.69 -8.08 -20.90
N VAL A 69 -8.63 -8.13 -19.95
CA VAL A 69 -9.59 -7.06 -19.70
C VAL A 69 -9.07 -6.30 -18.49
N GLY A 70 -8.38 -5.20 -18.72
CA GLY A 70 -7.70 -4.44 -17.69
C GLY A 70 -8.63 -3.71 -16.72
N GLY A 71 -8.06 -2.91 -15.83
CA GLY A 71 -8.74 -2.01 -14.93
C GLY A 71 -8.62 -2.35 -13.45
N SER A 72 -8.54 -3.64 -13.08
CA SER A 72 -8.49 -4.04 -11.68
C SER A 72 -7.63 -5.28 -11.51
N VAL A 73 -6.79 -5.29 -10.46
CA VAL A 73 -6.00 -6.46 -10.07
C VAL A 73 -6.27 -6.78 -8.61
N ARG A 74 -6.40 -8.08 -8.31
CA ARG A 74 -6.61 -8.54 -6.94
C ARG A 74 -5.29 -8.71 -6.22
N TRP A 75 -5.31 -8.48 -4.92
CA TRP A 75 -4.15 -8.72 -4.09
C TRP A 75 -4.54 -9.35 -2.75
N THR A 76 -3.59 -10.05 -2.13
CA THR A 76 -3.71 -10.58 -0.78
C THR A 76 -2.49 -10.21 0.04
N PHE A 77 -2.70 -10.00 1.33
CA PHE A 77 -1.68 -9.68 2.31
C PHE A 77 -1.98 -10.46 3.57
N GLU A 78 -0.99 -11.12 4.13
CA GLU A 78 -1.18 -11.87 5.35
C GLU A 78 -0.26 -11.36 6.44
N ASN A 79 -0.81 -11.07 7.60
CA ASN A 79 -0.11 -10.50 8.73
C ASN A 79 -0.72 -11.04 10.02
N ALA A 80 0.13 -11.36 11.00
CA ALA A 80 -0.33 -11.90 12.28
C ALA A 80 -1.25 -10.94 13.04
N MET A 81 -1.08 -9.62 12.84
CA MET A 81 -1.88 -8.61 13.53
C MET A 81 -3.23 -8.37 12.86
N PHE A 82 -3.27 -8.33 11.52
CA PHE A 82 -4.46 -7.92 10.77
C PHE A 82 -5.22 -9.09 10.14
N GLY A 83 -4.64 -10.28 10.16
CA GLY A 83 -5.18 -11.44 9.47
C GLY A 83 -4.87 -11.41 7.98
N LYS A 84 -5.69 -12.08 7.19
CA LYS A 84 -5.52 -12.16 5.74
C LYS A 84 -6.38 -11.11 5.06
N LEU A 85 -5.76 -10.02 4.64
CA LEU A 85 -6.43 -8.95 3.93
C LEU A 85 -6.56 -9.29 2.44
N HIS A 86 -7.70 -8.97 1.87
CA HIS A 86 -7.99 -9.12 0.44
C HIS A 86 -8.39 -7.76 -0.11
N GLY A 87 -7.85 -7.39 -1.25
CA GLY A 87 -8.16 -6.12 -1.86
C GLY A 87 -8.06 -6.12 -3.38
N ARG A 88 -8.29 -4.97 -3.94
CA ARG A 88 -8.15 -4.71 -5.38
C ARG A 88 -7.47 -3.38 -5.58
N TYR A 89 -6.62 -3.32 -6.60
CA TYR A 89 -6.14 -2.06 -7.16
C TYR A 89 -6.93 -1.78 -8.43
N SER A 90 -7.59 -0.63 -8.48
CA SER A 90 -8.36 -0.20 -9.64
C SER A 90 -7.75 1.08 -10.21
N VAL A 91 -7.47 1.08 -11.50
CA VAL A 91 -6.89 2.25 -12.19
C VAL A 91 -8.03 3.13 -12.70
N ILE A 92 -8.03 4.39 -12.26
CA ILE A 92 -8.99 5.41 -12.68
C ILE A 92 -8.20 6.68 -13.02
N GLY A 93 -7.90 6.88 -14.31
CA GLY A 93 -7.08 8.02 -14.73
C GLY A 93 -5.72 8.02 -14.04
N PRO A 94 -5.32 9.15 -13.43
CA PRO A 94 -4.04 9.23 -12.73
C PRO A 94 -4.05 8.57 -11.34
N SER A 95 -5.15 7.93 -10.98
CA SER A 95 -5.34 7.33 -9.65
C SER A 95 -5.32 5.82 -9.70
N ILE A 96 -4.73 5.22 -8.67
CA ILE A 96 -4.89 3.80 -8.36
C ILE A 96 -5.60 3.76 -7.01
N LEU A 97 -6.79 3.16 -6.98
CA LEU A 97 -7.58 3.05 -5.76
C LEU A 97 -7.56 1.61 -5.29
N SER A 98 -7.45 1.43 -3.98
CA SER A 98 -7.51 0.13 -3.36
C SER A 98 -8.53 0.14 -2.22
N VAL A 99 -9.42 -0.85 -2.22
CA VAL A 99 -10.33 -1.13 -1.11
C VAL A 99 -10.05 -2.55 -0.66
N TYR A 100 -9.96 -2.77 0.64
CA TYR A 100 -9.54 -4.05 1.17
C TYR A 100 -10.20 -4.37 2.50
N GLY A 101 -10.15 -5.64 2.89
CA GLY A 101 -10.70 -6.07 4.18
C GLY A 101 -10.42 -7.52 4.51
N CYS A 102 -10.73 -7.86 5.75
CA CYS A 102 -10.70 -9.21 6.28
C CYS A 102 -11.95 -9.41 7.14
N GLU A 103 -12.87 -10.29 6.71
CA GLU A 103 -14.10 -10.54 7.44
C GLU A 103 -13.85 -11.11 8.85
N GLU A 104 -12.87 -12.00 8.96
CA GLU A 104 -12.58 -12.66 10.24
C GLU A 104 -12.09 -11.68 11.30
N SER A 105 -11.16 -10.80 10.96
CA SER A 105 -10.58 -9.85 11.89
C SER A 105 -11.39 -8.56 12.03
N GLY A 106 -12.18 -8.23 11.02
CA GLY A 106 -12.92 -6.96 10.95
C GLY A 106 -12.08 -5.78 10.48
N TYR A 107 -10.80 -5.99 10.18
CA TYR A 107 -9.97 -4.93 9.58
C TYR A 107 -10.37 -4.71 8.13
N HIS A 108 -10.45 -3.46 7.73
CA HIS A 108 -10.75 -3.05 6.36
C HIS A 108 -10.20 -1.65 6.14
N GLY A 109 -10.15 -1.23 4.89
CA GLY A 109 -9.64 0.10 4.60
C GLY A 109 -9.62 0.45 3.13
N ALA A 110 -8.95 1.55 2.85
CA ALA A 110 -8.79 2.05 1.50
C ALA A 110 -7.47 2.81 1.36
N GLU A 111 -6.95 2.82 0.15
CA GLU A 111 -5.75 3.57 -0.20
C GLU A 111 -5.94 4.22 -1.57
N HIS A 112 -5.45 5.43 -1.70
CA HIS A 112 -5.41 6.18 -2.95
C HIS A 112 -3.97 6.49 -3.31
N LEU A 113 -3.55 6.06 -4.48
CA LEU A 113 -2.23 6.34 -5.04
C LEU A 113 -2.42 7.31 -6.21
N ALA A 114 -2.01 8.55 -6.02
CA ALA A 114 -2.09 9.58 -7.04
C ALA A 114 -0.76 9.67 -7.78
N GLN A 115 -0.79 9.44 -9.08
CA GLN A 115 0.41 9.60 -9.90
C GLN A 115 0.72 11.08 -10.11
N LEU A 116 1.90 11.50 -9.66
CA LEU A 116 2.39 12.86 -9.85
C LEU A 116 3.21 12.97 -11.14
N ASP A 117 4.03 11.97 -11.40
CA ASP A 117 4.77 11.76 -12.65
C ASP A 117 5.19 10.28 -12.71
N SER A 118 6.02 9.90 -13.67
CA SER A 118 6.43 8.50 -13.84
C SER A 118 7.25 7.96 -12.66
N ASP A 119 7.86 8.82 -11.85
CA ASP A 119 8.75 8.42 -10.76
C ASP A 119 8.22 8.80 -9.38
N ASN A 120 7.06 9.43 -9.30
CA ASN A 120 6.53 9.93 -8.03
C ASN A 120 5.02 9.69 -7.89
N TYR A 121 4.64 9.16 -6.73
CA TYR A 121 3.23 8.98 -6.34
C TYR A 121 3.01 9.53 -4.94
N ARG A 122 1.77 9.94 -4.67
CA ARG A 122 1.31 10.23 -3.31
C ARG A 122 0.34 9.16 -2.89
N SER A 123 0.63 8.52 -1.76
CA SER A 123 -0.26 7.55 -1.14
C SER A 123 -1.00 8.19 0.01
N THR A 124 -2.32 8.04 0.04
CA THR A 124 -3.17 8.43 1.15
C THR A 124 -4.04 7.23 1.48
N GLY A 125 -4.02 6.79 2.72
CA GLY A 125 -4.75 5.58 3.09
C GLY A 125 -5.17 5.54 4.53
N MET A 126 -6.00 4.54 4.85
CA MET A 126 -6.47 4.30 6.20
C MET A 126 -6.76 2.82 6.42
N LEU A 127 -6.57 2.39 7.66
CA LEU A 127 -6.96 1.07 8.13
C LEU A 127 -7.96 1.25 9.28
N LEU A 128 -9.12 0.62 9.14
CA LEU A 128 -10.19 0.69 10.12
C LEU A 128 -10.36 -0.67 10.79
N LEU A 129 -10.76 -0.64 12.05
CA LEU A 129 -11.30 -1.79 12.75
C LEU A 129 -12.75 -1.47 13.08
N LYS A 130 -13.69 -2.18 12.43
CA LYS A 130 -15.10 -1.82 12.43
C LYS A 130 -15.26 -0.40 11.84
N ASP A 131 -15.75 0.56 12.62
CA ASP A 131 -15.94 1.94 12.18
C ASP A 131 -14.90 2.93 12.74
N ARG A 132 -13.81 2.39 13.32
CA ARG A 132 -12.74 3.22 13.92
C ARG A 132 -11.50 3.21 13.07
N ILE A 133 -10.93 4.40 12.81
CA ILE A 133 -9.64 4.52 12.14
C ILE A 133 -8.55 4.12 13.13
N MET A 134 -7.82 3.04 12.82
CA MET A 134 -6.70 2.58 13.62
C MET A 134 -5.40 3.23 13.21
N TYR A 135 -5.20 3.35 11.90
CA TYR A 135 -4.04 4.00 11.29
C TYR A 135 -4.47 4.75 10.05
N SER A 136 -3.81 5.85 9.79
CA SER A 136 -3.93 6.55 8.51
C SER A 136 -2.57 7.10 8.12
N TRP A 137 -2.38 7.39 6.83
CA TRP A 137 -1.09 7.85 6.35
C TRP A 137 -1.22 8.72 5.11
N GLN A 138 -0.22 9.55 4.92
CA GLN A 138 0.01 10.25 3.67
C GLN A 138 1.51 10.25 3.41
N MET A 139 1.92 9.65 2.30
CA MET A 139 3.32 9.40 2.00
C MET A 139 3.63 9.73 0.55
N LEU A 140 4.87 10.08 0.30
CA LEU A 140 5.41 10.20 -1.04
C LEU A 140 6.21 8.93 -1.37
N LEU A 141 5.96 8.39 -2.55
CA LEU A 141 6.68 7.26 -3.11
C LEU A 141 7.55 7.80 -4.23
N LYS A 142 8.84 7.49 -4.18
CA LYS A 142 9.80 7.93 -5.19
C LYS A 142 10.54 6.72 -5.75
N ARG A 143 10.51 6.57 -7.07
CA ARG A 143 11.18 5.47 -7.76
C ARG A 143 12.69 5.56 -7.59
N GLY A 144 13.34 4.40 -7.39
CA GLY A 144 14.78 4.28 -7.32
C GLY A 144 15.37 4.68 -5.99
N GLY A 145 14.55 4.99 -5.00
CA GLY A 145 14.98 5.39 -3.66
C GLY A 145 16.08 4.57 -3.00
#